data_05476b8107f25e2964be7b901a2524e2
#
_entry.id   05476b8107f25e2964be7b901a2524e2
#
_cell.length_a   1.000
_cell.length_b   1.000
_cell.length_c   1.000
_cell.angle_alpha   90.00
_cell.angle_beta   90.00
_cell.angle_gamma   90.00
#
_symmetry.space_group_name_H-M   'P 1'
#
loop_
_entity.id
_entity.type
_entity.pdbx_description
1 polymer ?
#
loop_
_entity_poly.entity_id
_entity_poly.type
_entity_poly.pdbx_seq_one_letter_code
_entity_poly.pdbx_strand_id
1 'polypeptide(L)'
;MKSAKWMLGVTLGFCLATSGAVATHAQGKGHGKGHNKHSDDDDQGDRYYRDQDREAMRGWYGEHQNRLPPGLAKKDQLPPGLEKQLVRRGTLPPGLQKRLQPCPEDLERRLPPPPPDCAHVLIGGHIVLLNRRTNLVVDVFHFEIH
;
A
#
# COMPACT_ATOMS: atom_id res chain seq x y z
N MET A 1 -12.37 49.98 -3.42
CA MET A 1 -11.69 50.88 -2.47
C MET A 1 -11.21 49.96 -1.34
N LYS A 2 -10.01 49.75 -1.14
CA LYS A 2 -8.75 50.29 -0.77
C LYS A 2 -7.65 49.26 -0.89
N SER A 3 -6.68 49.59 -1.65
CA SER A 3 -5.35 49.00 -1.83
C SER A 3 -4.50 49.16 -0.56
N ALA A 4 -3.63 48.19 -0.32
CA ALA A 4 -2.38 48.45 0.40
C ALA A 4 -1.27 47.53 -0.14
N LYS A 5 -0.38 48.17 -0.90
CA LYS A 5 0.98 47.68 -1.30
C LYS A 5 1.92 47.90 -0.12
N TRP A 6 2.89 46.99 0.08
CA TRP A 6 4.20 47.23 0.72
C TRP A 6 5.15 46.19 0.19
N MET A 7 6.06 46.51 -0.68
CA MET A 7 7.38 47.11 -0.71
C MET A 7 8.50 46.23 -0.07
N LEU A 8 9.29 45.76 -0.99
CA LEU A 8 10.76 45.65 -1.09
C LEU A 8 11.62 45.70 0.19
N GLY A 9 12.52 44.69 0.24
CA GLY A 9 13.74 44.73 1.02
C GLY A 9 14.78 43.81 0.38
N VAL A 10 15.60 44.38 -0.51
CA VAL A 10 16.81 43.79 -1.08
C VAL A 10 17.94 44.04 -0.08
N THR A 11 18.66 43.01 0.33
CA THR A 11 20.05 43.18 0.83
C THR A 11 20.95 42.10 0.24
N LEU A 12 21.81 42.62 -0.58
CA LEU A 12 22.98 42.01 -1.19
C LEU A 12 24.08 41.85 -0.14
N GLY A 13 24.61 40.65 0.05
CA GLY A 13 25.77 40.40 0.91
C GLY A 13 26.74 39.43 0.23
N PHE A 14 27.71 40.01 -0.39
CA PHE A 14 28.86 39.38 -1.06
C PHE A 14 29.99 39.18 -0.03
N CYS A 15 30.51 37.96 0.14
CA CYS A 15 31.87 37.77 0.66
C CYS A 15 32.52 36.50 0.11
N LEU A 16 33.73 36.75 -0.38
CA LEU A 16 34.64 35.86 -1.09
C LEU A 16 35.39 34.87 -0.17
N ALA A 17 35.70 33.74 -0.80
CA ALA A 17 36.96 32.97 -0.82
C ALA A 17 37.65 32.55 0.49
N THR A 18 37.94 31.24 0.58
CA THR A 18 39.35 30.77 0.62
C THR A 18 39.44 29.27 0.33
N SER A 19 40.43 28.96 -0.47
CA SER A 19 40.90 27.64 -0.89
C SER A 19 41.49 26.83 0.27
N GLY A 20 41.35 25.51 0.22
CA GLY A 20 42.09 24.58 1.08
C GLY A 20 41.87 23.14 0.61
N ALA A 21 42.75 22.69 -0.30
CA ALA A 21 42.87 21.30 -0.69
C ALA A 21 43.66 20.54 0.37
N VAL A 22 43.10 19.41 0.87
CA VAL A 22 43.92 18.32 1.43
C VAL A 22 43.23 16.99 1.08
N ALA A 23 43.93 16.24 0.24
CA ALA A 23 43.64 14.84 -0.03
C ALA A 23 44.15 13.97 1.11
N THR A 24 43.30 13.10 1.64
CA THR A 24 43.77 11.90 2.33
C THR A 24 42.86 10.74 1.99
N HIS A 25 43.45 9.76 1.36
CA HIS A 25 42.94 8.42 1.16
C HIS A 25 42.65 7.76 2.52
N ALA A 26 41.44 7.20 2.67
CA ALA A 26 41.21 6.10 3.59
C ALA A 26 40.17 5.15 2.97
N GLN A 27 40.70 4.05 2.48
CA GLN A 27 39.96 2.89 2.00
C GLN A 27 39.36 2.17 3.20
N GLY A 28 38.09 2.39 3.44
CA GLY A 28 37.28 1.69 4.45
C GLY A 28 36.28 0.76 3.75
N LYS A 29 36.59 -0.52 3.62
CA LYS A 29 35.65 -1.59 3.29
C LYS A 29 34.65 -1.73 4.44
N GLY A 30 33.58 -0.99 4.41
CA GLY A 30 32.42 -1.20 5.26
C GLY A 30 31.36 -2.02 4.52
N HIS A 31 31.27 -3.33 4.80
CA HIS A 31 30.11 -4.14 4.47
C HIS A 31 28.96 -3.71 5.38
N GLY A 32 28.32 -2.62 5.03
CA GLY A 32 27.03 -2.25 5.60
C GLY A 32 25.96 -3.14 5.02
N LYS A 33 25.55 -4.18 5.74
CA LYS A 33 24.29 -4.87 5.55
C LYS A 33 23.17 -3.85 5.80
N GLY A 34 22.78 -3.14 4.75
CA GLY A 34 21.60 -2.30 4.77
C GLY A 34 20.39 -3.20 4.98
N HIS A 35 19.87 -3.24 6.20
CA HIS A 35 18.50 -3.62 6.43
C HIS A 35 17.65 -2.55 5.72
N ASN A 36 17.16 -2.88 4.53
CA ASN A 36 16.03 -2.17 3.96
C ASN A 36 14.85 -2.39 4.92
N LYS A 37 14.70 -1.49 5.88
CA LYS A 37 13.37 -1.21 6.41
C LYS A 37 12.60 -0.70 5.21
N HIS A 38 11.77 -1.54 4.64
CA HIS A 38 10.64 -1.06 3.88
C HIS A 38 9.80 -0.23 4.86
N SER A 39 9.95 1.05 4.72
CA SER A 39 9.02 2.00 5.32
C SER A 39 7.75 1.89 4.47
N ASP A 40 6.79 1.11 4.95
CA ASP A 40 5.43 1.02 4.39
C ASP A 40 4.60 2.29 4.67
N ASP A 41 5.28 3.40 5.08
CA ASP A 41 4.62 4.58 5.63
C ASP A 41 4.25 5.66 4.60
N ASP A 42 4.68 5.55 3.34
CA ASP A 42 4.55 6.65 2.38
C ASP A 42 3.30 6.60 1.48
N ASP A 43 2.42 5.58 1.60
CA ASP A 43 1.22 5.41 0.76
C ASP A 43 -0.10 5.54 1.54
N GLN A 44 -0.14 6.29 2.64
CA GLN A 44 -1.36 6.47 3.44
C GLN A 44 -2.40 7.39 2.78
N GLY A 45 -2.02 8.18 1.77
CA GLY A 45 -2.90 9.18 1.17
C GLY A 45 -4.02 8.62 0.28
N ASP A 46 -3.89 7.40 -0.23
CA ASP A 46 -4.75 6.86 -1.30
C ASP A 46 -5.34 5.47 -0.96
N ARG A 47 -5.33 5.10 0.33
CA ARG A 47 -5.86 3.82 0.79
C ARG A 47 -7.33 3.93 1.17
N TYR A 48 -8.15 3.07 0.62
CA TYR A 48 -9.55 2.95 1.01
C TYR A 48 -9.71 2.35 2.41
N TYR A 49 -8.99 1.25 2.69
CA TYR A 49 -9.01 0.61 4.00
C TYR A 49 -8.13 1.38 4.99
N ARG A 50 -8.76 1.97 6.00
CA ARG A 50 -8.11 2.65 7.11
C ARG A 50 -7.50 1.63 8.09
N ASP A 51 -6.69 2.09 9.03
CA ASP A 51 -6.04 1.20 10.01
C ASP A 51 -7.05 0.41 10.85
N GLN A 52 -8.16 1.03 11.24
CA GLN A 52 -9.26 0.35 11.95
C GLN A 52 -9.89 -0.79 11.13
N ASP A 53 -10.02 -0.61 9.81
CA ASP A 53 -10.58 -1.62 8.92
C ASP A 53 -9.59 -2.78 8.75
N ARG A 54 -8.32 -2.47 8.64
CA ARG A 54 -7.22 -3.45 8.59
C ARG A 54 -7.14 -4.27 9.88
N GLU A 55 -7.34 -3.63 11.03
CA GLU A 55 -7.39 -4.33 12.33
C GLU A 55 -8.61 -5.23 12.44
N ALA A 56 -9.78 -4.77 11.99
CA ALA A 56 -10.99 -5.58 11.93
C ALA A 56 -10.82 -6.82 11.03
N MET A 57 -10.12 -6.69 9.89
CA MET A 57 -9.78 -7.81 9.01
C MET A 57 -8.86 -8.82 9.70
N ARG A 58 -7.80 -8.33 10.38
CA ARG A 58 -6.87 -9.20 11.13
C ARG A 58 -7.60 -9.95 12.24
N GLY A 59 -8.42 -9.24 13.01
CA GLY A 59 -9.24 -9.84 14.08
C GLY A 59 -10.16 -10.93 13.54
N TRP A 60 -10.90 -10.64 12.47
CA TRP A 60 -11.77 -11.62 11.83
C TRP A 60 -10.99 -12.85 11.34
N TYR A 61 -9.84 -12.65 10.71
CA TYR A 61 -8.98 -13.74 10.24
C TYR A 61 -8.53 -14.63 11.42
N GLY A 62 -8.09 -14.02 12.51
CA GLY A 62 -7.69 -14.74 13.74
C GLY A 62 -8.80 -15.62 14.32
N GLU A 63 -10.06 -15.13 14.31
CA GLU A 63 -11.22 -15.87 14.77
C GLU A 63 -11.58 -17.07 13.86
N HIS A 64 -11.25 -16.97 12.57
CA HIS A 64 -11.69 -17.93 11.54
C HIS A 64 -10.58 -18.82 10.98
N GLN A 65 -9.39 -18.85 11.57
CA GLN A 65 -8.23 -19.61 11.06
C GLN A 65 -8.53 -21.07 10.73
N ASN A 66 -9.43 -21.70 11.48
CA ASN A 66 -9.80 -23.12 11.30
C ASN A 66 -10.84 -23.36 10.21
N ARG A 67 -11.51 -22.31 9.71
CA ARG A 67 -12.61 -22.38 8.73
C ARG A 67 -12.54 -21.22 7.72
N LEU A 68 -11.37 -20.99 7.14
CA LEU A 68 -11.22 -19.95 6.16
C LEU A 68 -12.04 -20.24 4.89
N PRO A 69 -12.72 -19.23 4.33
CA PRO A 69 -13.43 -19.38 3.08
C PRO A 69 -12.45 -19.61 1.91
N PRO A 70 -12.95 -20.16 0.79
CA PRO A 70 -12.19 -20.22 -0.44
C PRO A 70 -11.61 -18.85 -0.80
N GLY A 71 -10.38 -18.81 -1.29
CA GLY A 71 -9.67 -17.56 -1.59
C GLY A 71 -8.79 -17.04 -0.46
N LEU A 72 -9.03 -17.43 0.81
CA LEU A 72 -8.17 -17.11 1.96
C LEU A 72 -7.39 -18.32 2.49
N ALA A 73 -7.74 -19.52 2.08
CA ALA A 73 -7.06 -20.72 2.53
C ALA A 73 -5.63 -20.78 1.96
N LYS A 74 -4.70 -21.36 2.74
CA LYS A 74 -3.28 -21.51 2.34
C LYS A 74 -3.08 -22.14 0.95
N LYS A 75 -3.95 -23.08 0.58
CA LYS A 75 -3.95 -23.74 -0.74
C LYS A 75 -4.31 -22.82 -1.91
N ASP A 76 -4.97 -21.69 -1.62
CA ASP A 76 -5.47 -20.77 -2.63
C ASP A 76 -4.51 -19.58 -2.85
N GLN A 77 -3.37 -19.56 -2.16
CA GLN A 77 -2.35 -18.51 -2.29
C GLN A 77 -1.92 -18.33 -3.75
N LEU A 78 -1.69 -17.08 -4.11
CA LEU A 78 -1.20 -16.74 -5.44
C LEU A 78 0.31 -17.01 -5.54
N PRO A 79 0.80 -17.48 -6.69
CA PRO A 79 2.23 -17.43 -6.99
C PRO A 79 2.76 -16.00 -6.90
N PRO A 80 4.01 -15.79 -6.44
CA PRO A 80 4.58 -14.46 -6.19
C PRO A 80 4.49 -13.49 -7.36
N GLY A 81 4.53 -13.99 -8.60
CA GLY A 81 4.38 -13.16 -9.80
C GLY A 81 2.97 -12.60 -10.00
N LEU A 82 1.94 -13.37 -9.67
CA LEU A 82 0.54 -12.94 -9.74
C LEU A 82 0.17 -12.05 -8.56
N GLU A 83 0.72 -12.31 -7.38
CA GLU A 83 0.57 -11.47 -6.21
C GLU A 83 1.09 -10.05 -6.46
N LYS A 84 2.29 -9.91 -7.04
CA LYS A 84 2.85 -8.60 -7.44
C LYS A 84 1.96 -7.86 -8.43
N GLN A 85 1.28 -8.57 -9.33
CA GLN A 85 0.34 -7.94 -10.27
C GLN A 85 -0.92 -7.42 -9.56
N LEU A 86 -1.41 -8.16 -8.57
CA LEU A 86 -2.57 -7.77 -7.76
C LEU A 86 -2.26 -6.50 -6.95
N VAL A 87 -1.13 -6.48 -6.26
CA VAL A 87 -0.72 -5.37 -5.37
C VAL A 87 -0.45 -4.06 -6.13
N ARG A 88 -0.10 -4.11 -7.41
CA ARG A 88 0.15 -2.93 -8.24
C ARG A 88 -1.07 -2.05 -8.52
N ARG A 89 -2.24 -2.40 -8.00
CA ARG A 89 -3.48 -1.61 -8.15
C ARG A 89 -3.73 -1.19 -9.61
N GLY A 90 -3.91 -2.17 -10.46
CA GLY A 90 -4.24 -1.96 -11.87
C GLY A 90 -5.49 -2.73 -12.25
N THR A 91 -5.76 -2.83 -13.53
CA THR A 91 -6.83 -3.70 -14.04
C THR A 91 -6.48 -5.16 -13.73
N LEU A 92 -7.41 -5.85 -13.08
CA LEU A 92 -7.23 -7.24 -12.70
C LEU A 92 -7.11 -8.14 -13.94
N PRO A 93 -6.01 -8.90 -14.10
CA PRO A 93 -5.83 -9.81 -15.24
C PRO A 93 -6.96 -10.84 -15.36
N PRO A 94 -7.39 -11.23 -16.58
CA PRO A 94 -8.50 -12.17 -16.78
C PRO A 94 -8.33 -13.50 -16.06
N GLY A 95 -7.08 -13.98 -15.91
CA GLY A 95 -6.77 -15.21 -15.16
C GLY A 95 -7.06 -15.08 -13.65
N LEU A 96 -6.91 -13.90 -13.06
CA LEU A 96 -7.24 -13.63 -11.68
C LEU A 96 -8.73 -13.39 -11.48
N GLN A 97 -9.43 -12.79 -12.44
CA GLN A 97 -10.88 -12.58 -12.38
C GLN A 97 -11.66 -13.88 -12.17
N LYS A 98 -11.18 -14.99 -12.73
CA LYS A 98 -11.79 -16.33 -12.57
C LYS A 98 -11.59 -16.95 -11.18
N ARG A 99 -10.69 -16.41 -10.37
CA ARG A 99 -10.38 -16.88 -9.02
C ARG A 99 -11.02 -16.06 -7.92
N LEU A 100 -11.75 -15.02 -8.28
CA LEU A 100 -12.44 -14.18 -7.32
C LEU A 100 -13.50 -14.97 -6.58
N GLN A 101 -13.51 -14.81 -5.25
CA GLN A 101 -14.53 -15.34 -4.37
C GLN A 101 -15.28 -14.20 -3.70
N PRO A 102 -16.56 -14.34 -3.43
CA PRO A 102 -17.30 -13.31 -2.70
C PRO A 102 -16.77 -13.17 -1.28
N CYS A 103 -16.82 -11.94 -0.75
CA CYS A 103 -16.53 -11.69 0.65
C CYS A 103 -17.60 -12.34 1.53
N PRO A 104 -17.25 -13.05 2.63
CA PRO A 104 -18.20 -13.56 3.59
C PRO A 104 -19.00 -12.42 4.24
N GLU A 105 -20.29 -12.66 4.50
CA GLU A 105 -21.19 -11.62 5.05
C GLU A 105 -20.75 -11.12 6.43
N ASP A 106 -20.20 -11.99 7.26
CA ASP A 106 -19.71 -11.65 8.59
C ASP A 106 -18.46 -10.76 8.55
N LEU A 107 -17.61 -10.93 7.54
CA LEU A 107 -16.49 -10.04 7.27
C LEU A 107 -16.98 -8.75 6.61
N GLU A 108 -17.87 -8.82 5.63
CA GLU A 108 -18.46 -7.66 4.94
C GLU A 108 -19.08 -6.66 5.92
N ARG A 109 -19.75 -7.14 6.97
CA ARG A 109 -20.36 -6.30 8.02
C ARG A 109 -19.33 -5.54 8.88
N ARG A 110 -18.08 -5.98 8.90
CA ARG A 110 -16.98 -5.32 9.63
C ARG A 110 -16.24 -4.31 8.77
N LEU A 111 -16.48 -4.34 7.46
CA LEU A 111 -15.80 -3.45 6.51
C LEU A 111 -16.65 -2.21 6.23
N PRO A 112 -16.00 -1.09 5.80
CA PRO A 112 -16.74 0.06 5.33
C PRO A 112 -17.56 -0.31 4.08
N PRO A 113 -18.75 0.28 3.88
CA PRO A 113 -19.58 -0.02 2.72
C PRO A 113 -18.84 0.33 1.43
N PRO A 114 -18.78 -0.58 0.44
CA PRO A 114 -18.02 -0.34 -0.78
C PRO A 114 -18.59 0.85 -1.57
N PRO A 115 -17.74 1.63 -2.26
CA PRO A 115 -18.19 2.70 -3.15
C PRO A 115 -19.09 2.16 -4.28
N PRO A 116 -19.85 3.02 -4.97
CA PRO A 116 -20.64 2.63 -6.12
C PRO A 116 -19.82 1.83 -7.14
N ASP A 117 -20.42 0.80 -7.70
CA ASP A 117 -19.81 -0.13 -8.65
C ASP A 117 -18.64 -0.97 -8.09
N CYS A 118 -18.28 -0.83 -6.79
CA CYS A 118 -17.24 -1.61 -6.16
C CYS A 118 -17.81 -2.76 -5.30
N ALA A 119 -16.96 -3.76 -5.05
CA ALA A 119 -17.27 -4.85 -4.13
C ALA A 119 -16.00 -5.38 -3.47
N HIS A 120 -16.15 -5.89 -2.25
CA HIS A 120 -15.10 -6.65 -1.59
C HIS A 120 -15.10 -8.07 -2.14
N VAL A 121 -13.93 -8.54 -2.55
CA VAL A 121 -13.73 -9.89 -3.08
C VAL A 121 -12.49 -10.51 -2.47
N LEU A 122 -12.44 -11.83 -2.42
CA LEU A 122 -11.31 -12.58 -1.89
C LEU A 122 -10.54 -13.23 -3.03
N ILE A 123 -9.21 -13.20 -2.95
CA ILE A 123 -8.34 -13.89 -3.88
C ILE A 123 -6.95 -14.12 -3.28
N GLY A 124 -6.51 -15.37 -3.22
CA GLY A 124 -5.14 -15.74 -2.93
C GLY A 124 -4.55 -15.22 -1.62
N GLY A 125 -5.37 -15.15 -0.58
CA GLY A 125 -4.97 -14.63 0.72
C GLY A 125 -5.14 -13.11 0.87
N HIS A 126 -5.87 -12.47 -0.06
CA HIS A 126 -6.12 -11.04 -0.05
C HIS A 126 -7.60 -10.71 -0.01
N ILE A 127 -7.94 -9.60 0.64
CA ILE A 127 -9.19 -8.88 0.40
C ILE A 127 -8.89 -7.77 -0.60
N VAL A 128 -9.70 -7.68 -1.63
CA VAL A 128 -9.56 -6.71 -2.71
C VAL A 128 -10.83 -5.90 -2.84
N LEU A 129 -10.72 -4.59 -2.82
CA LEU A 129 -11.79 -3.71 -3.25
C LEU A 129 -11.69 -3.55 -4.77
N LEU A 130 -12.65 -4.12 -5.48
CA LEU A 130 -12.64 -4.19 -6.94
C LEU A 130 -13.80 -3.40 -7.53
N ASN A 131 -13.53 -2.53 -8.49
CA ASN A 131 -14.57 -1.94 -9.34
C ASN A 131 -15.03 -2.99 -10.35
N ARG A 132 -16.31 -3.40 -10.26
CA ARG A 132 -16.89 -4.47 -11.09
C ARG A 132 -17.05 -4.10 -12.56
N ARG A 133 -17.15 -2.81 -12.88
CA ARG A 133 -17.34 -2.35 -14.26
C ARG A 133 -16.04 -2.32 -15.05
N THR A 134 -14.96 -1.90 -14.39
CA THR A 134 -13.65 -1.69 -15.03
C THR A 134 -12.65 -2.79 -14.70
N ASN A 135 -12.96 -3.66 -13.74
CA ASN A 135 -12.03 -4.61 -13.13
C ASN A 135 -10.78 -3.95 -12.55
N LEU A 136 -10.91 -2.69 -12.12
CA LEU A 136 -9.84 -1.94 -11.49
C LEU A 136 -9.76 -2.29 -10.00
N VAL A 137 -8.55 -2.62 -9.55
CA VAL A 137 -8.24 -2.81 -8.13
C VAL A 137 -8.10 -1.44 -7.47
N VAL A 138 -9.01 -1.12 -6.55
CA VAL A 138 -9.02 0.15 -5.82
C VAL A 138 -8.11 0.07 -4.60
N ASP A 139 -8.24 -1.01 -3.81
CA ASP A 139 -7.35 -1.25 -2.67
C ASP A 139 -7.19 -2.76 -2.41
N VAL A 140 -6.12 -3.12 -1.71
CA VAL A 140 -5.77 -4.51 -1.38
C VAL A 140 -5.30 -4.60 0.06
N PHE A 141 -5.80 -5.60 0.76
CA PHE A 141 -5.30 -6.00 2.07
C PHE A 141 -4.80 -7.44 2.02
N HIS A 142 -3.58 -7.68 2.46
CA HIS A 142 -2.96 -9.00 2.52
C HIS A 142 -3.10 -9.60 3.92
N PHE A 143 -3.52 -10.86 4.01
CA PHE A 143 -3.44 -11.63 5.23
C PHE A 143 -2.10 -12.36 5.30
N GLU A 144 -1.38 -12.18 6.39
CA GLU A 144 -0.19 -12.98 6.70
C GLU A 144 -0.63 -14.39 7.09
N ILE A 145 -0.56 -15.32 6.13
CA ILE A 145 -0.94 -16.72 6.33
C ILE A 145 0.29 -17.48 6.83
N HIS A 146 0.30 -17.80 8.10
CA HIS A 146 1.37 -18.60 8.74
C HIS A 146 1.14 -20.11 8.63
#